data_3d1ad63deee1f075a671d7762e7ac9f6
#
_entry.id   3d1ad63deee1f075a671d7762e7ac9f6
#
_cell.length_a   1.000
_cell.length_b   1.000
_cell.length_c   1.000
_cell.angle_alpha   90.00
_cell.angle_beta   90.00
_cell.angle_gamma   90.00
#
_symmetry.space_group_name_H-M   'P 1'
#
loop_
_entity.id
_entity.type
_entity.pdbx_description
1 polymer ?
#
loop_
_entity_poly.entity_id
_entity_poly.type
_entity_poly.pdbx_seq_one_letter_code
_entity_poly.pdbx_strand_id
1 'polypeptide(L)'
;EEMVMAVTLYIRKEYFRGVTLSDKSAHILEFHYKGGNVDVFENGAAVFHLEYFLESKFKADIQDFYVTDINLRGKGYGRVCMLEILDQLEKKQVTLIRAPIGYDMAPIGYTGPEQYYSLMAEFYEKTGFSISGDGDAAIQILG
;
A
#
# COMPACT_ATOMS: atom_id res chain seq x y z
N GLU A 1 -0.61 1.70 -21.46
CA GLU A 1 -1.43 2.88 -21.28
C GLU A 1 -1.14 3.53 -19.92
N GLU A 2 -1.04 4.84 -19.88
CA GLU A 2 -0.66 5.59 -18.70
C GLU A 2 -1.80 6.48 -18.24
N MET A 3 -2.04 6.50 -16.91
CA MET A 3 -3.03 7.37 -16.30
C MET A 3 -2.38 8.10 -15.13
N VAL A 4 -2.61 9.41 -15.06
CA VAL A 4 -2.10 10.24 -13.97
C VAL A 4 -3.29 10.87 -13.24
N MET A 5 -3.31 10.76 -11.90
CA MET A 5 -4.36 11.31 -11.06
C MET A 5 -3.75 12.07 -9.89
N ALA A 6 -4.22 13.29 -9.67
CA ALA A 6 -3.89 14.03 -8.46
C ALA A 6 -5.02 13.85 -7.44
N VAL A 7 -4.68 13.42 -6.25
CA VAL A 7 -5.64 13.12 -5.18
C VAL A 7 -5.24 13.89 -3.93
N THR A 8 -6.21 14.58 -3.31
CA THR A 8 -5.98 15.25 -2.04
C THR A 8 -6.29 14.30 -0.91
N LEU A 9 -5.29 14.02 -0.08
CA LEU A 9 -5.40 13.08 1.03
C LEU A 9 -4.94 13.71 2.33
N TYR A 10 -5.50 13.22 3.44
CA TYR A 10 -5.08 13.63 4.78
C TYR A 10 -4.25 12.51 5.37
N ILE A 11 -2.97 12.79 5.60
CA ILE A 11 -2.00 11.80 6.02
C ILE A 11 -1.79 11.93 7.52
N ARG A 12 -1.67 10.77 8.18
CA ARG A 12 -1.39 10.72 9.60
C ARG A 12 0.00 11.29 9.88
N LYS A 13 0.09 12.20 10.82
CA LYS A 13 1.36 12.86 11.15
C LYS A 13 2.28 11.96 11.95
N GLU A 14 1.78 11.36 13.04
CA GLU A 14 2.58 10.49 13.91
C GLU A 14 1.71 9.72 14.89
N TYR A 15 2.29 8.67 15.50
CA TYR A 15 1.75 8.00 16.66
C TYR A 15 2.51 8.45 17.89
N PHE A 16 1.79 8.83 18.93
CA PHE A 16 2.38 9.20 20.20
C PHE A 16 1.57 8.59 21.35
N ARG A 17 2.19 7.72 22.13
CA ARG A 17 1.57 7.05 23.30
C ARG A 17 0.22 6.40 22.98
N GLY A 18 0.12 5.73 21.85
CA GLY A 18 -1.11 5.08 21.42
C GLY A 18 -2.16 6.02 20.85
N VAL A 19 -1.90 7.32 20.83
CA VAL A 19 -2.79 8.31 20.20
C VAL A 19 -2.28 8.63 18.81
N THR A 20 -3.19 8.62 17.84
CA THR A 20 -2.88 9.02 16.47
C THR A 20 -3.10 10.51 16.33
N LEU A 21 -2.04 11.23 15.99
CA LEU A 21 -2.13 12.63 15.62
C LEU A 21 -2.29 12.71 14.11
N SER A 22 -3.39 13.27 13.65
CA SER A 22 -3.64 13.48 12.24
C SER A 22 -2.98 14.77 11.79
N ASP A 23 -2.30 14.71 10.65
CA ASP A 23 -1.91 15.92 9.95
C ASP A 23 -3.18 16.52 9.36
N LYS A 24 -3.54 17.73 9.77
CA LYS A 24 -4.74 18.41 9.28
C LYS A 24 -4.50 19.08 7.94
N SER A 25 -3.25 19.15 7.50
CA SER A 25 -2.92 19.70 6.20
C SER A 25 -3.29 18.71 5.10
N ALA A 26 -3.89 19.19 4.04
CA ALA A 26 -4.15 18.37 2.88
C ALA A 26 -2.84 18.12 2.12
N HIS A 27 -2.61 16.87 1.76
CA HIS A 27 -1.49 16.46 0.92
C HIS A 27 -2.01 16.12 -0.46
N ILE A 28 -1.44 16.71 -1.49
CA ILE A 28 -1.79 16.38 -2.87
C ILE A 28 -0.78 15.35 -3.35
N LEU A 29 -1.26 14.13 -3.57
CA LEU A 29 -0.44 13.03 -4.07
C LEU A 29 -0.81 12.78 -5.54
N GLU A 30 0.22 12.63 -6.36
CA GLU A 30 0.05 12.38 -7.78
C GLU A 30 0.36 10.92 -8.07
N PHE A 31 -0.67 10.18 -8.49
CA PHE A 31 -0.59 8.75 -8.76
C PHE A 31 -0.38 8.52 -10.25
N HIS A 32 0.69 7.87 -10.61
CA HIS A 32 1.03 7.50 -11.98
C HIS A 32 0.84 6.01 -12.17
N TYR A 33 -0.16 5.63 -12.96
CA TYR A 33 -0.48 4.24 -13.28
C TYR A 33 0.03 3.90 -14.67
N LYS A 34 0.90 2.90 -14.77
CA LYS A 34 1.42 2.47 -16.07
C LYS A 34 1.61 0.95 -16.06
N GLY A 35 0.79 0.25 -16.83
CA GLY A 35 0.75 -1.20 -16.77
C GLY A 35 0.37 -1.64 -15.37
N GLY A 36 1.16 -2.50 -14.75
CA GLY A 36 0.98 -2.91 -13.37
C GLY A 36 1.79 -2.10 -12.37
N ASN A 37 2.37 -0.96 -12.77
CA ASN A 37 3.20 -0.14 -11.90
C ASN A 37 2.44 1.11 -11.46
N VAL A 38 2.51 1.41 -10.18
CA VAL A 38 1.95 2.64 -9.62
C VAL A 38 3.06 3.37 -8.88
N ASP A 39 3.37 4.58 -9.32
CA ASP A 39 4.33 5.45 -8.65
C ASP A 39 3.61 6.68 -8.16
N VAL A 40 3.85 7.03 -6.90
CA VAL A 40 3.17 8.15 -6.24
C VAL A 40 4.18 9.22 -5.88
N PHE A 41 3.84 10.46 -6.20
CA PHE A 41 4.72 11.62 -5.98
C PHE A 41 4.01 12.68 -5.15
N GLU A 42 4.78 13.36 -4.33
CA GLU A 42 4.35 14.57 -3.63
C GLU A 42 5.34 15.68 -3.93
N ASN A 43 4.88 16.76 -4.54
CA ASN A 43 5.75 17.87 -4.96
C ASN A 43 6.93 17.42 -5.81
N GLY A 44 6.69 16.45 -6.70
CA GLY A 44 7.71 15.91 -7.60
C GLY A 44 8.65 14.88 -6.98
N ALA A 45 8.55 14.61 -5.69
CA ALA A 45 9.37 13.61 -5.02
C ALA A 45 8.61 12.29 -4.89
N ALA A 46 9.25 11.17 -5.22
CA ALA A 46 8.63 9.86 -5.10
C ALA A 46 8.40 9.52 -3.64
N VAL A 47 7.18 9.07 -3.30
CA VAL A 47 6.80 8.72 -1.92
C VAL A 47 6.35 7.28 -1.76
N PHE A 48 5.84 6.65 -2.83
CA PHE A 48 5.32 5.29 -2.75
C PHE A 48 5.39 4.61 -4.10
N HIS A 49 5.60 3.29 -4.09
CA HIS A 49 5.60 2.46 -5.29
C HIS A 49 4.83 1.17 -5.02
N LEU A 50 4.09 0.71 -6.01
CA LEU A 50 3.37 -0.57 -5.95
C LEU A 50 3.38 -1.22 -7.32
N GLU A 51 3.58 -2.54 -7.35
CA GLU A 51 3.47 -3.35 -8.55
C GLU A 51 2.37 -4.38 -8.36
N TYR A 52 1.50 -4.50 -9.34
CA TYR A 52 0.49 -5.54 -9.35
C TYR A 52 0.41 -6.20 -10.73
N PHE A 53 -0.14 -7.39 -10.75
CA PHE A 53 -0.36 -8.17 -11.95
C PHE A 53 -1.83 -8.59 -12.01
N LEU A 54 -2.48 -8.41 -13.15
CA LEU A 54 -3.84 -8.87 -13.34
C LEU A 54 -3.81 -10.33 -13.83
N GLU A 55 -4.18 -11.25 -12.94
CA GLU A 55 -4.30 -12.66 -13.30
C GLU A 55 -5.50 -12.87 -14.21
N SER A 56 -6.56 -12.08 -14.03
CA SER A 56 -7.74 -12.02 -14.87
C SER A 56 -8.34 -10.62 -14.78
N LYS A 57 -9.48 -10.40 -15.47
CA LYS A 57 -10.21 -9.12 -15.36
C LYS A 57 -10.63 -8.80 -13.93
N PHE A 58 -10.80 -9.82 -13.11
CA PHE A 58 -11.41 -9.69 -11.78
C PHE A 58 -10.43 -9.91 -10.65
N LYS A 59 -9.22 -10.39 -10.94
CA LYS A 59 -8.26 -10.75 -9.90
C LYS A 59 -6.92 -10.09 -10.14
N ALA A 60 -6.39 -9.44 -9.11
CA ALA A 60 -5.08 -8.82 -9.12
C ALA A 60 -4.18 -9.44 -8.04
N ASP A 61 -2.92 -9.62 -8.36
CA ASP A 61 -1.88 -10.01 -7.42
C ASP A 61 -0.95 -8.81 -7.18
N ILE A 62 -0.82 -8.40 -5.93
CA ILE A 62 0.18 -7.39 -5.55
C ILE A 62 1.51 -8.10 -5.45
N GLN A 63 2.50 -7.65 -6.21
CA GLN A 63 3.81 -8.28 -6.24
C GLN A 63 4.80 -7.61 -5.31
N ASP A 64 4.72 -6.29 -5.19
CA ASP A 64 5.61 -5.52 -4.32
C ASP A 64 5.02 -4.14 -4.04
N PHE A 65 5.35 -3.59 -2.90
CA PHE A 65 5.07 -2.17 -2.62
C PHE A 65 5.98 -1.68 -1.50
N TYR A 66 6.25 -0.38 -1.49
CA TYR A 66 7.06 0.23 -0.44
C TYR A 66 6.92 1.75 -0.45
N VAL A 67 7.14 2.34 0.73
CA VAL A 67 7.33 3.78 0.85
C VAL A 67 8.78 4.07 0.44
N THR A 68 8.96 4.93 -0.57
CA THR A 68 10.27 5.12 -1.22
C THR A 68 11.29 5.82 -0.35
N ASP A 69 10.84 6.69 0.56
CA ASP A 69 11.73 7.41 1.48
C ASP A 69 11.57 6.83 2.88
N ILE A 70 12.65 6.31 3.44
CA ILE A 70 12.65 5.72 4.78
C ILE A 70 12.15 6.72 5.85
N ASN A 71 12.37 8.01 5.63
CA ASN A 71 11.92 9.06 6.56
C ASN A 71 10.41 9.26 6.56
N LEU A 72 9.70 8.74 5.55
CA LEU A 72 8.25 8.81 5.46
C LEU A 72 7.55 7.58 6.02
N ARG A 73 8.31 6.56 6.43
CA ARG A 73 7.74 5.35 7.03
C ARG A 73 7.09 5.66 8.37
N GLY A 74 5.97 4.98 8.64
CA GLY A 74 5.24 5.17 9.88
C GLY A 74 4.37 6.43 9.94
N LYS A 75 4.34 7.22 8.87
CA LYS A 75 3.56 8.47 8.81
C LYS A 75 2.22 8.32 8.11
N GLY A 76 1.88 7.11 7.65
CA GLY A 76 0.60 6.84 7.01
C GLY A 76 0.57 6.94 5.49
N TYR A 77 1.70 7.23 4.84
CA TYR A 77 1.76 7.29 3.37
C TYR A 77 1.38 5.96 2.73
N GLY A 78 1.96 4.86 3.22
CA GLY A 78 1.67 3.53 2.69
C GLY A 78 0.19 3.18 2.77
N ARG A 79 -0.44 3.49 3.89
CA ARG A 79 -1.86 3.20 4.10
C ARG A 79 -2.75 3.97 3.14
N VAL A 80 -2.58 5.29 3.03
CA VAL A 80 -3.45 6.10 2.17
C VAL A 80 -3.23 5.78 0.70
N CYS A 81 -1.97 5.51 0.29
CA CYS A 81 -1.67 5.12 -1.08
C CYS A 81 -2.27 3.75 -1.41
N MET A 82 -2.14 2.77 -0.52
CA MET A 82 -2.74 1.46 -0.73
C MET A 82 -4.25 1.57 -0.88
N LEU A 83 -4.92 2.29 0.02
CA LEU A 83 -6.38 2.44 -0.04
C LEU A 83 -6.84 3.12 -1.32
N GLU A 84 -6.14 4.13 -1.79
CA GLU A 84 -6.47 4.78 -3.06
C GLU A 84 -6.29 3.84 -4.25
N ILE A 85 -5.21 3.07 -4.28
CA ILE A 85 -4.95 2.11 -5.36
C ILE A 85 -6.02 1.01 -5.36
N LEU A 86 -6.40 0.49 -4.19
CA LEU A 86 -7.46 -0.49 -4.08
C LEU A 86 -8.80 0.06 -4.60
N ASP A 87 -9.10 1.31 -4.30
CA ASP A 87 -10.30 1.99 -4.81
C ASP A 87 -10.29 2.07 -6.34
N GLN A 88 -9.14 2.39 -6.94
CA GLN A 88 -9.01 2.41 -8.39
C GLN A 88 -9.15 1.03 -9.03
N LEU A 89 -8.60 0.00 -8.40
CA LEU A 89 -8.77 -1.37 -8.88
C LEU A 89 -10.23 -1.81 -8.81
N GLU A 90 -10.94 -1.45 -7.75
CA GLU A 90 -12.37 -1.73 -7.62
C GLU A 90 -13.17 -1.05 -8.74
N LYS A 91 -12.86 0.20 -9.06
CA LYS A 91 -13.49 0.92 -10.18
C LYS A 91 -13.23 0.26 -11.53
N LYS A 92 -12.15 -0.47 -11.65
CA LYS A 92 -11.84 -1.28 -12.85
C LYS A 92 -12.47 -2.68 -12.81
N GLN A 93 -13.33 -2.93 -11.83
CA GLN A 93 -14.05 -4.19 -11.64
C GLN A 93 -13.18 -5.36 -11.14
N VAL A 94 -12.05 -5.08 -10.55
CA VAL A 94 -11.29 -6.09 -9.82
C VAL A 94 -12.07 -6.40 -8.54
N THR A 95 -12.33 -7.68 -8.30
CA THR A 95 -13.13 -8.13 -7.15
C THR A 95 -12.32 -8.91 -6.12
N LEU A 96 -11.13 -9.36 -6.49
CA LEU A 96 -10.28 -10.14 -5.60
C LEU A 96 -8.83 -9.67 -5.73
N ILE A 97 -8.22 -9.39 -4.59
CA ILE A 97 -6.81 -9.01 -4.52
C ILE A 97 -6.08 -9.99 -3.62
N ARG A 98 -4.97 -10.50 -4.11
CA ARG A 98 -4.08 -11.37 -3.35
C ARG A 98 -2.71 -10.70 -3.25
N ALA A 99 -2.12 -10.73 -2.07
CA ALA A 99 -0.79 -10.19 -1.83
C ALA A 99 0.03 -11.23 -1.06
N PRO A 100 1.02 -11.87 -1.66
CA PRO A 100 1.89 -12.79 -0.92
C PRO A 100 2.64 -12.06 0.17
N ILE A 101 2.80 -12.71 1.32
CA ILE A 101 3.59 -12.20 2.43
C ILE A 101 4.85 -13.05 2.52
N GLY A 102 5.97 -12.47 2.07
CA GLY A 102 7.24 -13.19 2.07
C GLY A 102 7.95 -13.16 3.41
N TYR A 103 8.70 -14.21 3.69
CA TYR A 103 9.59 -14.30 4.85
C TYR A 103 11.03 -13.95 4.50
N ASP A 104 11.34 -13.93 3.22
CA ASP A 104 12.70 -14.18 2.74
C ASP A 104 13.67 -13.03 2.95
N MET A 105 13.21 -11.80 2.85
CA MET A 105 14.12 -10.66 2.95
C MET A 105 13.42 -9.46 3.57
N ALA A 106 13.84 -9.10 4.76
CA ALA A 106 13.43 -7.84 5.35
C ALA A 106 14.20 -6.70 4.67
N PRO A 107 13.51 -5.66 4.17
CA PRO A 107 14.18 -4.47 3.68
C PRO A 107 14.99 -3.78 4.78
N ILE A 108 15.84 -2.85 4.38
CA ILE A 108 16.62 -2.04 5.33
C ILE A 108 15.67 -1.35 6.31
N GLY A 109 16.00 -1.41 7.60
CA GLY A 109 15.22 -0.79 8.67
C GLY A 109 14.38 -1.77 9.49
N TYR A 110 14.39 -3.06 9.14
CA TYR A 110 13.73 -4.11 9.92
C TYR A 110 14.77 -4.98 10.61
N THR A 111 14.42 -5.53 11.79
CA THR A 111 15.35 -6.35 12.59
C THR A 111 15.44 -7.79 12.13
N GLY A 112 14.60 -8.20 11.19
CA GLY A 112 14.65 -9.55 10.65
C GLY A 112 13.34 -9.96 9.99
N PRO A 113 13.30 -11.17 9.41
CA PRO A 113 12.13 -11.64 8.67
C PRO A 113 10.85 -11.71 9.51
N GLU A 114 10.96 -12.12 10.77
CA GLU A 114 9.78 -12.24 11.63
C GLU A 114 9.16 -10.89 11.95
N GLN A 115 9.98 -9.89 12.25
CA GLN A 115 9.49 -8.54 12.47
C GLN A 115 8.84 -7.99 11.21
N TYR A 116 9.49 -8.18 10.08
CA TYR A 116 8.96 -7.72 8.79
C TYR A 116 7.61 -8.36 8.51
N TYR A 117 7.49 -9.68 8.67
CA TYR A 117 6.23 -10.39 8.47
C TYR A 117 5.13 -9.83 9.36
N SER A 118 5.40 -9.65 10.66
CA SER A 118 4.39 -9.14 11.59
C SER A 118 3.90 -7.75 11.21
N LEU A 119 4.81 -6.87 10.82
CA LEU A 119 4.45 -5.51 10.39
C LEU A 119 3.67 -5.52 9.09
N MET A 120 4.02 -6.39 8.15
CA MET A 120 3.30 -6.51 6.89
C MET A 120 1.90 -7.09 7.10
N ALA A 121 1.76 -8.12 7.92
CA ALA A 121 0.46 -8.69 8.24
C ALA A 121 -0.45 -7.64 8.89
N GLU A 122 0.08 -6.88 9.85
CA GLU A 122 -0.66 -5.80 10.49
C GLU A 122 -1.06 -4.71 9.48
N PHE A 123 -0.15 -4.32 8.59
CA PHE A 123 -0.45 -3.34 7.55
C PHE A 123 -1.59 -3.82 6.66
N TYR A 124 -1.52 -5.06 6.19
CA TYR A 124 -2.57 -5.63 5.35
C TYR A 124 -3.92 -5.64 6.08
N GLU A 125 -3.94 -6.08 7.32
CA GLU A 125 -5.19 -6.10 8.09
C GLU A 125 -5.78 -4.70 8.27
N LYS A 126 -4.94 -3.70 8.51
CA LYS A 126 -5.37 -2.31 8.63
C LYS A 126 -5.87 -1.71 7.31
N THR A 127 -5.51 -2.27 6.19
CA THR A 127 -5.98 -1.83 4.88
C THR A 127 -7.11 -2.71 4.33
N GLY A 128 -7.66 -3.59 5.14
CA GLY A 128 -8.86 -4.35 4.82
C GLY A 128 -8.63 -5.77 4.33
N PHE A 129 -7.39 -6.26 4.36
CA PHE A 129 -7.08 -7.63 3.96
C PHE A 129 -7.28 -8.59 5.13
N SER A 130 -7.57 -9.84 4.78
CA SER A 130 -7.56 -10.97 5.72
C SER A 130 -6.34 -11.83 5.42
N ILE A 131 -5.65 -12.29 6.46
CA ILE A 131 -4.50 -13.18 6.28
C ILE A 131 -5.00 -14.59 6.04
N SER A 132 -4.45 -15.28 5.04
CA SER A 132 -4.82 -16.67 4.73
C SER A 132 -4.51 -17.61 5.89
N GLY A 133 -5.19 -18.76 5.93
CA GLY A 133 -5.04 -19.72 7.03
C GLY A 133 -3.63 -20.26 7.20
N ASP A 134 -2.86 -20.34 6.12
CA ASP A 134 -1.46 -20.76 6.16
C ASP A 134 -0.48 -19.60 6.43
N GLY A 135 -0.98 -18.36 6.47
CA GLY A 135 -0.16 -17.19 6.72
C GLY A 135 0.64 -16.68 5.53
N ASP A 136 0.51 -17.30 4.35
CA ASP A 136 1.36 -16.99 3.20
C ASP A 136 0.86 -15.80 2.36
N ALA A 137 -0.38 -15.40 2.53
CA ALA A 137 -0.95 -14.34 1.71
C ALA A 137 -1.98 -13.51 2.47
N ALA A 138 -2.12 -12.26 2.03
CA ALA A 138 -3.23 -11.40 2.40
C ALA A 138 -4.24 -11.40 1.25
N ILE A 139 -5.51 -11.44 1.57
CA ILE A 139 -6.59 -11.53 0.58
C ILE A 139 -7.65 -10.50 0.90
N GLN A 140 -8.12 -9.80 -0.12
CA GLN A 140 -9.21 -8.85 0.02
C GLN A 140 -10.23 -9.06 -1.10
N ILE A 141 -11.50 -9.11 -0.71
CA ILE A 141 -12.61 -9.13 -1.65
C ILE A 141 -13.15 -7.70 -1.76
N LEU A 142 -13.18 -7.18 -2.99
CA LEU A 142 -13.64 -5.83 -3.28
C LEU A 142 -15.08 -5.85 -3.80
N GLY A 143 -15.78 -4.77 -3.54
CA GLY A 143 -17.15 -4.60 -4.01
C GLY A 143 -18.16 -5.23 -3.11
#